data_22808f787a25159a698ca08b8553ce8c
#
_entry.id   22808f787a25159a698ca08b8553ce8c
#
_cell.length_a   1.000
_cell.length_b   1.000
_cell.length_c   1.000
_cell.angle_alpha   90.00
_cell.angle_beta   90.00
_cell.angle_gamma   90.00
#
_symmetry.space_group_name_H-M   'P 1'
#
loop_
_entity.id
_entity.type
_entity.pdbx_description
1 polymer ?
#
loop_
_entity_poly.entity_id
_entity_poly.type
_entity_poly.pdbx_seq_one_letter_code
_entity_poly.pdbx_strand_id
1 'polypeptide(L)'
;MIMNEIIEYIITFLLYGNANAAKQVGYTADEAEWHKYRVVIVPNGHLGKEIIMPYLGEVQTESRKGEGDKPHFVIRTDIIYNTFFFISRAEELISNQRDEHGRFLAKFSILGENNRMMIPTVDEYARMLMKLLDLPLPTPSFSQIYLTHDVDSIEQYRHLRGFIGGILRGQWRKVLASLKNIHNDPAFTFSWLISQDKKVKGAKCIYFVKDTLGKGYDYPQYALNNND
;
A
#
# COMPACT_ATOMS: atom_id res chain seq x y z
N MET A 1 -0.68 29.34 1.66
CA MET A 1 0.35 28.73 2.51
C MET A 1 0.22 27.19 2.45
N ILE A 2 -0.87 26.61 2.93
CA ILE A 2 -1.08 25.13 2.96
C ILE A 2 -0.91 24.43 1.60
N MET A 3 -1.34 25.04 0.50
CA MET A 3 -1.26 24.42 -0.83
C MET A 3 0.19 24.24 -1.30
N ASN A 4 1.03 25.23 -1.10
CA ASN A 4 2.45 25.13 -1.47
C ASN A 4 3.17 24.05 -0.65
N GLU A 5 2.80 23.92 0.64
CA GLU A 5 3.36 22.88 1.51
C GLU A 5 2.96 21.47 1.04
N ILE A 6 1.72 21.29 0.56
CA ILE A 6 1.26 20.02 -0.02
C ILE A 6 2.05 19.69 -1.30
N ILE A 7 2.22 20.64 -2.19
CA ILE A 7 2.97 20.47 -3.45
C ILE A 7 4.43 20.11 -3.14
N GLU A 8 5.08 20.85 -2.25
CA GLU A 8 6.46 20.59 -1.85
C GLU A 8 6.62 19.22 -1.20
N TYR A 9 5.68 18.84 -0.34
CA TYR A 9 5.63 17.51 0.27
C TYR A 9 5.56 16.42 -0.81
N ILE A 10 4.65 16.54 -1.78
CA ILE A 10 4.46 15.52 -2.81
C ILE A 10 5.68 15.42 -3.71
N ILE A 11 6.27 16.54 -4.14
CA ILE A 11 7.49 16.54 -4.95
C ILE A 11 8.63 15.85 -4.17
N THR A 12 8.80 16.21 -2.90
CA THR A 12 9.83 15.61 -2.05
C THR A 12 9.57 14.12 -1.81
N PHE A 13 8.32 13.72 -1.64
CA PHE A 13 7.90 12.33 -1.51
C PHE A 13 8.25 11.50 -2.75
N LEU A 14 7.91 12.00 -3.96
CA LEU A 14 8.24 11.35 -5.23
C LEU A 14 9.76 11.25 -5.47
N LEU A 15 10.54 12.09 -4.83
CA LEU A 15 12.00 12.10 -4.88
C LEU A 15 12.66 11.42 -3.67
N TYR A 16 11.90 10.58 -2.95
CA TYR A 16 12.37 9.80 -1.79
C TYR A 16 13.07 10.67 -0.73
N GLY A 17 12.54 11.86 -0.46
CA GLY A 17 13.05 12.79 0.55
C GLY A 17 14.20 13.70 0.06
N ASN A 18 14.58 13.67 -1.22
CA ASN A 18 15.66 14.49 -1.76
C ASN A 18 15.20 15.96 -1.99
N ALA A 19 15.27 16.78 -0.95
CA ALA A 19 14.87 18.17 -0.99
C ALA A 19 15.71 19.04 -1.97
N ASN A 20 16.97 18.67 -2.24
CA ASN A 20 17.79 19.38 -3.21
C ASN A 20 17.33 19.12 -4.64
N ALA A 21 16.97 17.88 -4.95
CA ALA A 21 16.41 17.53 -6.25
C ALA A 21 15.02 18.15 -6.44
N ALA A 22 14.22 18.26 -5.37
CA ALA A 22 12.90 18.88 -5.41
C ALA A 22 12.92 20.33 -5.93
N LYS A 23 13.97 21.08 -5.65
CA LYS A 23 14.16 22.45 -6.18
C LYS A 23 14.30 22.52 -7.70
N GLN A 24 14.58 21.42 -8.36
CA GLN A 24 14.70 21.34 -9.82
C GLN A 24 13.36 21.03 -10.50
N VAL A 25 12.29 20.81 -9.71
CA VAL A 25 10.95 20.49 -10.19
C VAL A 25 10.02 21.66 -9.97
N GLY A 26 9.43 22.17 -11.05
CA GLY A 26 8.39 23.19 -11.00
C GLY A 26 6.99 22.59 -11.13
N TYR A 27 6.01 23.19 -10.44
CA TYR A 27 4.61 22.87 -10.58
C TYR A 27 3.86 24.14 -10.98
N THR A 28 3.82 24.41 -12.28
CA THR A 28 3.28 25.67 -12.83
C THR A 28 2.77 25.52 -14.26
N ALA A 29 1.67 26.21 -14.56
CA ALA A 29 1.15 26.37 -15.93
C ALA A 29 1.77 27.59 -16.66
N ASP A 30 2.47 28.47 -15.97
CA ASP A 30 3.09 29.67 -16.55
C ASP A 30 4.38 29.28 -17.29
N GLU A 31 4.31 29.27 -18.61
CA GLU A 31 5.44 28.93 -19.49
C GLU A 31 6.63 29.88 -19.31
N ALA A 32 6.40 31.13 -18.88
CA ALA A 32 7.47 32.08 -18.60
C ALA A 32 8.36 31.67 -17.43
N GLU A 33 7.86 30.83 -16.54
CA GLU A 33 8.63 30.33 -15.40
C GLU A 33 9.36 29.01 -15.66
N TRP A 34 9.04 28.28 -16.73
CA TRP A 34 9.56 26.94 -16.97
C TRP A 34 11.08 26.87 -17.06
N HIS A 35 11.74 27.90 -17.58
CA HIS A 35 13.20 27.97 -17.67
C HIS A 35 13.91 27.85 -16.31
N LYS A 36 13.22 28.09 -15.20
CA LYS A 36 13.77 28.01 -13.84
C LYS A 36 13.99 26.56 -13.38
N TYR A 37 13.35 25.61 -14.04
CA TYR A 37 13.29 24.22 -13.57
C TYR A 37 13.81 23.25 -14.64
N ARG A 38 14.40 22.16 -14.21
CA ARG A 38 14.79 21.07 -15.10
C ARG A 38 13.60 20.22 -15.53
N VAL A 39 12.65 20.02 -14.64
CA VAL A 39 11.40 19.33 -14.92
C VAL A 39 10.24 20.22 -14.47
N VAL A 40 9.29 20.43 -15.36
CA VAL A 40 8.02 21.12 -15.02
C VAL A 40 6.87 20.14 -15.12
N ILE A 41 6.02 20.15 -14.10
CA ILE A 41 4.75 19.43 -14.09
C ILE A 41 3.64 20.48 -14.24
N VAL A 42 2.81 20.29 -15.27
CA VAL A 42 1.74 21.24 -15.56
C VAL A 42 0.50 20.88 -14.75
N PRO A 43 0.01 21.79 -13.88
CA PRO A 43 -1.20 21.55 -13.08
C PRO A 43 -2.44 21.36 -13.97
N ASN A 44 -3.30 20.42 -13.60
CA ASN A 44 -4.65 20.28 -14.17
C ASN A 44 -5.65 21.27 -13.56
N GLY A 45 -5.26 22.01 -12.52
CA GLY A 45 -6.07 23.02 -11.85
C GLY A 45 -7.05 22.51 -10.80
N HIS A 46 -7.05 21.22 -10.46
CA HIS A 46 -7.97 20.62 -9.50
C HIS A 46 -7.42 20.51 -8.07
N LEU A 47 -6.09 20.52 -7.91
CA LEU A 47 -5.47 20.44 -6.57
C LEU A 47 -5.97 21.60 -5.69
N GLY A 48 -6.56 21.26 -4.53
CA GLY A 48 -7.12 22.21 -3.58
C GLY A 48 -8.46 22.85 -3.95
N LYS A 49 -9.10 22.35 -4.99
CA LYS A 49 -10.43 22.82 -5.41
C LYS A 49 -11.43 21.67 -5.38
N GLU A 50 -11.42 20.84 -6.38
CA GLU A 50 -12.36 19.77 -6.62
C GLU A 50 -11.64 18.43 -6.68
N ILE A 51 -12.22 17.42 -6.04
CA ILE A 51 -11.70 16.06 -6.15
C ILE A 51 -12.34 15.42 -7.38
N ILE A 52 -11.52 15.18 -8.40
CA ILE A 52 -11.90 14.45 -9.62
C ILE A 52 -11.08 13.17 -9.75
N MET A 53 -11.57 12.23 -10.54
CA MET A 53 -10.80 11.02 -10.83
C MET A 53 -9.50 11.35 -11.58
N PRO A 54 -8.34 10.80 -11.16
CA PRO A 54 -7.08 11.05 -11.82
C PRO A 54 -7.00 10.37 -13.19
N TYR A 55 -6.22 10.94 -14.09
CA TYR A 55 -5.91 10.30 -15.36
C TYR A 55 -4.87 9.18 -15.14
N LEU A 56 -5.22 7.96 -15.54
CA LEU A 56 -4.38 6.76 -15.42
C LEU A 56 -3.77 6.28 -16.75
N GLY A 57 -3.90 7.05 -17.83
CA GLY A 57 -3.26 6.73 -19.09
C GLY A 57 -1.75 6.96 -19.08
N GLU A 58 -1.15 6.88 -20.25
CA GLU A 58 0.27 7.13 -20.43
C GLU A 58 0.64 8.56 -20.01
N VAL A 59 1.74 8.71 -19.27
CA VAL A 59 2.22 10.01 -18.82
C VAL A 59 2.81 10.77 -20.01
N GLN A 60 2.18 11.89 -20.37
CA GLN A 60 2.62 12.74 -21.48
C GLN A 60 3.82 13.59 -21.05
N THR A 61 4.96 13.36 -21.69
CA THR A 61 6.23 14.05 -21.40
C THR A 61 6.82 14.62 -22.68
N GLU A 62 7.21 15.88 -22.65
CA GLU A 62 7.90 16.58 -23.74
C GLU A 62 9.33 16.91 -23.34
N SER A 63 10.29 16.75 -24.26
CA SER A 63 11.64 17.25 -24.10
C SER A 63 11.80 18.56 -24.88
N ARG A 64 12.31 19.60 -24.23
CA ARG A 64 12.60 20.91 -24.82
C ARG A 64 14.08 21.24 -24.64
N LYS A 65 14.62 22.12 -25.48
CA LYS A 65 15.95 22.68 -25.27
C LYS A 65 15.91 23.60 -24.06
N GLY A 66 16.73 23.32 -23.05
CA GLY A 66 16.94 24.21 -21.91
C GLY A 66 18.04 25.22 -22.16
N GLU A 67 18.31 26.09 -21.19
CA GLU A 67 19.48 26.94 -21.19
C GLU A 67 20.75 26.08 -21.01
N GLY A 68 21.69 26.21 -21.96
CA GLY A 68 22.85 25.33 -22.07
C GLY A 68 22.51 23.97 -22.71
N ASP A 69 23.42 23.00 -22.60
CA ASP A 69 23.29 21.68 -23.25
C ASP A 69 22.33 20.69 -22.46
N LYS A 70 21.71 21.14 -21.39
CA LYS A 70 20.85 20.26 -20.59
C LYS A 70 19.39 20.28 -21.07
N PRO A 71 18.77 19.11 -21.31
CA PRO A 71 17.36 19.06 -21.68
C PRO A 71 16.46 19.53 -20.54
N HIS A 72 15.41 20.23 -20.88
CA HIS A 72 14.30 20.61 -20.03
C HIS A 72 13.09 19.70 -20.36
N PHE A 73 12.40 19.21 -19.35
CA PHE A 73 11.29 18.29 -19.53
C PHE A 73 9.99 18.91 -19.03
N VAL A 74 8.92 18.72 -19.79
CA VAL A 74 7.58 19.16 -19.41
C VAL A 74 6.66 17.94 -19.32
N ILE A 75 6.08 17.71 -18.17
CA ILE A 75 5.12 16.63 -17.91
C ILE A 75 3.72 17.24 -17.95
N ARG A 76 2.94 16.91 -18.97
CA ARG A 76 1.56 17.40 -19.17
C ARG A 76 0.54 16.68 -18.29
N THR A 77 0.83 15.45 -17.91
CA THR A 77 0.00 14.71 -16.93
C THR A 77 0.29 15.24 -15.53
N ASP A 78 -0.74 15.68 -14.81
CA ASP A 78 -0.57 16.18 -13.44
C ASP A 78 -0.31 15.04 -12.44
N ILE A 79 0.93 14.57 -12.40
CA ILE A 79 1.36 13.52 -11.49
C ILE A 79 1.36 13.97 -10.03
N ILE A 80 1.37 15.27 -9.74
CA ILE A 80 1.28 15.81 -8.38
C ILE A 80 -0.16 15.61 -7.86
N TYR A 81 -1.15 16.02 -8.66
CA TYR A 81 -2.55 15.79 -8.32
C TYR A 81 -2.86 14.28 -8.22
N ASN A 82 -2.40 13.47 -9.17
CA ASN A 82 -2.61 12.03 -9.13
C ASN A 82 -2.00 11.40 -7.86
N THR A 83 -0.77 11.79 -7.50
CA THR A 83 -0.12 11.33 -6.27
C THR A 83 -0.92 11.76 -5.04
N PHE A 84 -1.33 13.04 -4.96
CA PHE A 84 -2.19 13.53 -3.88
C PHE A 84 -3.44 12.66 -3.74
N PHE A 85 -4.13 12.39 -4.84
CA PHE A 85 -5.36 11.61 -4.87
C PHE A 85 -5.17 10.22 -4.24
N PHE A 86 -4.08 9.52 -4.59
CA PHE A 86 -3.82 8.18 -4.08
C PHE A 86 -3.37 8.17 -2.61
N ILE A 87 -2.38 8.99 -2.25
CA ILE A 87 -1.82 8.96 -0.89
C ILE A 87 -2.77 9.52 0.18
N SER A 88 -3.68 10.43 -0.22
CA SER A 88 -4.71 10.99 0.68
C SER A 88 -5.98 10.14 0.74
N ARG A 89 -6.09 9.06 -0.06
CA ARG A 89 -7.32 8.26 -0.21
C ARG A 89 -8.53 9.12 -0.61
N ALA A 90 -8.31 10.17 -1.41
CA ALA A 90 -9.35 11.13 -1.81
C ALA A 90 -10.56 10.45 -2.50
N GLU A 91 -10.33 9.32 -3.16
CA GLU A 91 -11.35 8.49 -3.77
C GLU A 91 -12.48 8.08 -2.81
N GLU A 92 -12.13 7.78 -1.56
CA GLU A 92 -13.10 7.36 -0.55
C GLU A 92 -14.01 8.51 -0.07
N LEU A 93 -13.64 9.76 -0.35
CA LEU A 93 -14.44 10.94 -0.04
C LEU A 93 -15.52 11.20 -1.10
N ILE A 94 -15.25 10.83 -2.36
CA ILE A 94 -16.17 11.06 -3.49
C ILE A 94 -17.03 9.85 -3.84
N SER A 95 -16.63 8.64 -3.40
CA SER A 95 -17.38 7.41 -3.62
C SER A 95 -18.25 7.08 -2.41
N ASN A 96 -19.53 6.79 -2.69
CA ASN A 96 -20.48 6.29 -1.69
C ASN A 96 -20.52 4.76 -1.60
N GLN A 97 -19.72 4.06 -2.40
CA GLN A 97 -19.71 2.60 -2.45
C GLN A 97 -19.05 2.02 -1.20
N ARG A 98 -19.79 1.16 -0.52
CA ARG A 98 -19.33 0.45 0.71
C ARG A 98 -19.86 -0.98 0.68
N ASP A 99 -19.17 -1.88 1.38
CA ASP A 99 -19.69 -3.21 1.65
C ASP A 99 -20.64 -3.19 2.89
N GLU A 100 -21.14 -4.35 3.27
CA GLU A 100 -22.03 -4.53 4.43
C GLU A 100 -21.40 -4.11 5.78
N HIS A 101 -20.07 -3.95 5.82
CA HIS A 101 -19.31 -3.50 6.98
C HIS A 101 -18.86 -2.03 6.88
N GLY A 102 -19.33 -1.30 5.86
CA GLY A 102 -18.96 0.10 5.64
C GLY A 102 -17.57 0.32 5.05
N ARG A 103 -16.92 -0.72 4.50
CA ARG A 103 -15.57 -0.63 3.95
C ARG A 103 -15.61 -0.30 2.46
N PHE A 104 -14.69 0.55 2.01
CA PHE A 104 -14.43 0.78 0.60
C PHE A 104 -13.57 -0.36 0.05
N LEU A 105 -14.13 -1.16 -0.85
CA LEU A 105 -13.43 -2.32 -1.39
C LEU A 105 -12.54 -1.94 -2.59
N ALA A 106 -11.44 -2.66 -2.74
CA ALA A 106 -10.50 -2.49 -3.86
C ALA A 106 -11.16 -2.52 -5.25
N LYS A 107 -12.21 -3.34 -5.44
CA LYS A 107 -12.96 -3.39 -6.70
C LYS A 107 -13.71 -2.10 -7.06
N PHE A 108 -13.93 -1.22 -6.08
CA PHE A 108 -14.58 0.07 -6.28
C PHE A 108 -13.58 1.19 -6.53
N SER A 109 -12.29 0.90 -6.41
CA SER A 109 -11.26 1.90 -6.67
C SER A 109 -11.00 2.04 -8.16
N ILE A 110 -10.57 3.23 -8.57
CA ILE A 110 -10.14 3.49 -9.95
C ILE A 110 -9.02 2.55 -10.39
N LEU A 111 -8.13 2.13 -9.46
CA LEU A 111 -7.09 1.14 -9.75
C LEU A 111 -7.69 -0.24 -10.00
N GLY A 112 -8.73 -0.63 -9.22
CA GLY A 112 -9.45 -1.88 -9.41
C GLY A 112 -10.21 -1.92 -10.74
N GLU A 113 -10.95 -0.86 -11.04
CA GLU A 113 -11.73 -0.72 -12.29
C GLU A 113 -10.83 -0.74 -13.53
N ASN A 114 -9.60 -0.24 -13.43
CA ASN A 114 -8.62 -0.20 -14.52
C ASN A 114 -7.61 -1.35 -14.51
N ASN A 115 -7.82 -2.39 -13.71
CA ASN A 115 -6.91 -3.53 -13.58
C ASN A 115 -5.46 -3.15 -13.19
N ARG A 116 -5.29 -2.08 -12.42
CA ARG A 116 -3.98 -1.54 -11.99
C ARG A 116 -3.62 -1.83 -10.55
N MET A 117 -4.37 -2.69 -9.85
CA MET A 117 -4.14 -2.99 -8.42
C MET A 117 -2.74 -3.51 -8.10
N MET A 118 -2.09 -4.19 -9.05
CA MET A 118 -0.74 -4.73 -8.90
C MET A 118 0.34 -3.80 -9.46
N ILE A 119 -0.04 -2.60 -9.91
CA ILE A 119 0.88 -1.62 -10.48
C ILE A 119 1.12 -0.51 -9.45
N PRO A 120 2.35 -0.29 -8.99
CA PRO A 120 2.67 0.76 -8.04
C PRO A 120 2.73 2.12 -8.74
N THR A 121 1.56 2.66 -9.09
CA THR A 121 1.41 3.85 -9.95
C THR A 121 2.21 5.06 -9.44
N VAL A 122 2.20 5.32 -8.13
CA VAL A 122 2.95 6.44 -7.54
C VAL A 122 4.46 6.23 -7.64
N ASP A 123 4.95 4.98 -7.45
CA ASP A 123 6.36 4.66 -7.63
C ASP A 123 6.79 4.73 -9.10
N GLU A 124 5.87 4.46 -10.04
CA GLU A 124 6.15 4.68 -11.48
C GLU A 124 6.38 6.17 -11.77
N TYR A 125 5.57 7.08 -11.19
CA TYR A 125 5.81 8.52 -11.28
C TYR A 125 7.14 8.92 -10.66
N ALA A 126 7.47 8.38 -9.48
CA ALA A 126 8.73 8.63 -8.81
C ALA A 126 9.94 8.19 -9.66
N ARG A 127 9.91 6.97 -10.19
CA ARG A 127 10.98 6.44 -11.06
C ARG A 127 11.16 7.28 -12.33
N MET A 128 10.06 7.68 -12.95
CA MET A 128 10.10 8.55 -14.13
C MET A 128 10.74 9.89 -13.79
N LEU A 129 10.29 10.54 -12.71
CA LEU A 129 10.82 11.85 -12.28
C LEU A 129 12.30 11.77 -11.97
N MET A 130 12.74 10.74 -11.25
CA MET A 130 14.15 10.51 -10.96
C MET A 130 14.99 10.31 -12.24
N LYS A 131 14.46 9.56 -13.22
CA LYS A 131 15.12 9.38 -14.51
C LYS A 131 15.27 10.70 -15.27
N LEU A 132 14.24 11.55 -15.29
CA LEU A 132 14.32 12.87 -15.97
C LEU A 132 15.30 13.83 -15.30
N LEU A 133 15.56 13.64 -14.01
CA LEU A 133 16.54 14.40 -13.24
C LEU A 133 17.94 13.78 -13.26
N ASP A 134 18.17 12.67 -13.96
CA ASP A 134 19.40 11.86 -13.95
C ASP A 134 19.85 11.44 -12.54
N LEU A 135 18.87 11.12 -11.69
CA LEU A 135 19.11 10.66 -10.33
C LEU A 135 19.12 9.13 -10.27
N PRO A 136 20.00 8.53 -9.47
CA PRO A 136 19.97 7.10 -9.23
C PRO A 136 18.72 6.74 -8.45
N LEU A 137 18.07 5.63 -8.82
CA LEU A 137 17.00 5.08 -8.00
C LEU A 137 17.55 4.65 -6.63
N PRO A 138 16.83 4.91 -5.54
CA PRO A 138 17.27 4.48 -4.23
C PRO A 138 17.38 2.96 -4.20
N THR A 139 18.52 2.46 -3.74
CA THR A 139 18.68 1.04 -3.48
C THR A 139 17.98 0.72 -2.17
N PRO A 140 17.01 -0.21 -2.15
CA PRO A 140 16.40 -0.62 -0.90
C PRO A 140 17.47 -1.15 0.06
N SER A 141 17.58 -0.53 1.24
CA SER A 141 18.42 -1.03 2.32
C SER A 141 17.55 -1.23 3.54
N PHE A 142 17.54 -2.44 4.07
CA PHE A 142 16.81 -2.77 5.28
C PHE A 142 17.82 -3.04 6.41
N SER A 143 17.74 -2.30 7.49
CA SER A 143 18.55 -2.56 8.68
C SER A 143 18.05 -3.80 9.41
N GLN A 144 16.75 -4.06 9.35
CA GLN A 144 16.10 -5.20 9.97
C GLN A 144 14.78 -5.53 9.26
N ILE A 145 14.51 -6.82 9.08
CA ILE A 145 13.23 -7.33 8.59
C ILE A 145 12.47 -7.93 9.76
N TYR A 146 11.21 -7.52 9.93
CA TYR A 146 10.28 -8.11 10.90
C TYR A 146 9.17 -8.82 10.14
N LEU A 147 9.00 -10.13 10.38
CA LEU A 147 7.88 -10.90 9.90
C LEU A 147 6.84 -10.94 11.02
N THR A 148 5.67 -10.41 10.77
CA THR A 148 4.62 -10.29 11.79
C THR A 148 3.44 -11.18 11.44
N HIS A 149 2.89 -11.86 12.44
CA HIS A 149 1.75 -12.76 12.29
C HIS A 149 0.71 -12.45 13.38
N ASP A 150 -0.49 -12.11 12.96
CA ASP A 150 -1.65 -12.00 13.86
C ASP A 150 -2.25 -13.38 14.09
N VAL A 151 -2.35 -13.76 15.36
CA VAL A 151 -2.90 -15.07 15.76
C VAL A 151 -4.35 -14.88 16.16
N ASP A 152 -5.27 -15.10 15.21
CA ASP A 152 -6.71 -15.01 15.46
C ASP A 152 -7.28 -16.31 16.05
N SER A 153 -6.76 -17.46 15.63
CA SER A 153 -7.18 -18.77 16.08
C SER A 153 -6.07 -19.79 15.98
N ILE A 154 -5.95 -20.67 16.96
CA ILE A 154 -4.99 -21.78 16.96
C ILE A 154 -5.66 -23.13 16.66
N GLU A 155 -7.00 -23.19 16.67
CA GLU A 155 -7.76 -24.42 16.45
C GLU A 155 -9.07 -24.17 15.73
N GLN A 156 -9.46 -25.08 14.87
CA GLN A 156 -10.73 -25.04 14.13
C GLN A 156 -11.77 -26.01 14.68
N TYR A 157 -11.35 -27.19 15.10
CA TYR A 157 -12.28 -28.27 15.45
C TYR A 157 -12.29 -28.66 16.93
N ARG A 158 -11.40 -28.15 17.74
CA ARG A 158 -11.27 -28.55 19.14
C ARG A 158 -12.26 -27.85 20.09
N HIS A 159 -12.94 -26.80 19.63
CA HIS A 159 -14.04 -26.15 20.37
C HIS A 159 -15.41 -26.64 19.87
N LEU A 160 -16.45 -26.58 20.74
CA LEU A 160 -17.77 -27.18 20.51
C LEU A 160 -18.39 -26.77 19.15
N ARG A 161 -18.37 -25.47 18.83
CA ARG A 161 -18.94 -24.96 17.57
C ARG A 161 -18.18 -25.49 16.34
N GLY A 162 -16.85 -25.55 16.40
CA GLY A 162 -16.02 -26.10 15.35
C GLY A 162 -16.22 -27.60 15.17
N PHE A 163 -16.27 -28.34 16.27
CA PHE A 163 -16.58 -29.77 16.29
C PHE A 163 -17.89 -30.09 15.59
N ILE A 164 -19.01 -29.48 16.07
CA ILE A 164 -20.35 -29.72 15.51
C ILE A 164 -20.38 -29.30 14.03
N GLY A 165 -19.86 -28.12 13.71
CA GLY A 165 -19.80 -27.62 12.33
C GLY A 165 -18.97 -28.49 11.42
N GLY A 166 -17.86 -29.07 11.90
CA GLY A 166 -17.04 -30.03 11.17
C GLY A 166 -17.78 -31.31 10.84
N ILE A 167 -18.50 -31.87 11.81
CA ILE A 167 -19.33 -33.09 11.63
C ILE A 167 -20.45 -32.82 10.60
N LEU A 168 -21.20 -31.74 10.77
CA LEU A 168 -22.31 -31.38 9.88
C LEU A 168 -21.85 -31.15 8.42
N ARG A 169 -20.61 -30.69 8.21
CA ARG A 169 -20.00 -30.55 6.87
C ARG A 169 -19.34 -31.84 6.34
N GLY A 170 -19.54 -32.97 7.01
CA GLY A 170 -18.96 -34.27 6.59
C GLY A 170 -17.45 -34.38 6.80
N GLN A 171 -16.83 -33.48 7.58
CA GLN A 171 -15.37 -33.42 7.81
C GLN A 171 -14.92 -34.23 9.05
N TRP A 172 -15.69 -35.24 9.44
CA TRP A 172 -15.49 -36.01 10.67
C TRP A 172 -14.08 -36.59 10.82
N ARG A 173 -13.43 -37.01 9.71
CA ARG A 173 -12.04 -37.51 9.76
C ARG A 173 -11.05 -36.44 10.19
N LYS A 174 -11.22 -35.21 9.71
CA LYS A 174 -10.37 -34.06 10.10
C LYS A 174 -10.62 -33.68 11.56
N VAL A 175 -11.88 -33.68 11.97
CA VAL A 175 -12.28 -33.45 13.38
C VAL A 175 -11.60 -34.45 14.31
N LEU A 176 -11.69 -35.74 14.01
CA LEU A 176 -11.06 -36.78 14.83
C LEU A 176 -9.53 -36.68 14.83
N ALA A 177 -8.92 -36.35 13.69
CA ALA A 177 -7.47 -36.15 13.60
C ALA A 177 -7.01 -34.97 14.45
N SER A 178 -7.74 -33.84 14.41
CA SER A 178 -7.49 -32.65 15.24
C SER A 178 -7.61 -32.95 16.73
N LEU A 179 -8.66 -33.68 17.14
CA LEU A 179 -8.84 -34.07 18.55
C LEU A 179 -7.72 -34.95 19.08
N LYS A 180 -7.14 -35.80 18.23
CA LYS A 180 -5.98 -36.63 18.60
C LYS A 180 -4.69 -35.83 18.75
N ASN A 181 -4.46 -34.87 17.88
CA ASN A 181 -3.26 -34.03 17.88
C ASN A 181 -3.57 -32.67 17.25
N ILE A 182 -3.27 -31.58 17.97
CA ILE A 182 -3.48 -30.21 17.50
C ILE A 182 -2.75 -29.92 16.19
N HIS A 183 -1.59 -30.51 15.94
CA HIS A 183 -0.86 -30.37 14.68
C HIS A 183 -1.62 -30.86 13.44
N ASN A 184 -2.70 -31.64 13.62
CA ASN A 184 -3.60 -32.05 12.55
C ASN A 184 -4.78 -31.11 12.38
N ASP A 185 -4.91 -30.08 13.24
CA ASP A 185 -5.96 -29.06 13.09
C ASP A 185 -5.56 -28.11 11.95
N PRO A 186 -6.48 -27.84 11.00
CA PRO A 186 -6.19 -26.94 9.88
C PRO A 186 -5.82 -25.52 10.28
N ALA A 187 -6.25 -25.03 11.46
CA ALA A 187 -5.91 -23.71 11.96
C ALA A 187 -4.54 -23.67 12.65
N PHE A 188 -3.97 -24.85 13.03
CA PHE A 188 -2.67 -24.91 13.67
C PHE A 188 -1.53 -24.87 12.63
N THR A 189 -1.24 -23.68 12.14
CA THR A 189 -0.29 -23.47 11.03
C THR A 189 1.11 -23.06 11.48
N PHE A 190 1.39 -22.98 12.78
CA PHE A 190 2.66 -22.47 13.32
C PHE A 190 3.91 -23.16 12.77
N SER A 191 3.90 -24.50 12.73
CA SER A 191 5.05 -25.25 12.23
C SER A 191 5.39 -24.90 10.77
N TRP A 192 4.34 -24.69 9.95
CA TRP A 192 4.51 -24.27 8.56
C TRP A 192 4.99 -22.81 8.49
N LEU A 193 4.36 -21.87 9.21
CA LEU A 193 4.77 -20.46 9.27
C LEU A 193 6.24 -20.33 9.68
N ILE A 194 6.63 -20.97 10.79
CA ILE A 194 8.02 -20.95 11.26
C ILE A 194 8.99 -21.51 10.19
N SER A 195 8.56 -22.52 9.45
CA SER A 195 9.37 -23.06 8.36
C SER A 195 9.56 -22.11 7.18
N GLN A 196 8.55 -21.24 6.91
CA GLN A 196 8.67 -20.19 5.90
C GLN A 196 9.52 -19.03 6.42
N ASP A 197 9.29 -18.61 7.65
CA ASP A 197 10.03 -17.51 8.28
C ASP A 197 11.54 -17.74 8.28
N LYS A 198 11.95 -18.97 8.59
CA LYS A 198 13.37 -19.40 8.56
C LYS A 198 14.04 -19.27 7.19
N LYS A 199 13.28 -19.15 6.11
CA LYS A 199 13.84 -18.91 4.76
C LYS A 199 14.31 -17.47 4.57
N VAL A 200 13.81 -16.54 5.36
CA VAL A 200 14.20 -15.11 5.33
C VAL A 200 15.36 -14.89 6.30
N LYS A 201 16.57 -14.94 5.77
CA LYS A 201 17.79 -14.80 6.61
C LYS A 201 17.82 -13.44 7.30
N GLY A 202 18.08 -13.44 8.61
CA GLY A 202 18.20 -12.22 9.42
C GLY A 202 16.87 -11.56 9.81
N ALA A 203 15.73 -12.14 9.44
CA ALA A 203 14.44 -11.64 9.90
C ALA A 203 14.19 -11.98 11.37
N LYS A 204 13.47 -11.10 12.06
CA LYS A 204 12.86 -11.35 13.37
C LYS A 204 11.39 -11.65 13.19
N CYS A 205 10.89 -12.69 13.87
CA CYS A 205 9.49 -13.08 13.80
C CYS A 205 8.76 -12.61 15.06
N ILE A 206 7.59 -12.03 14.89
CA ILE A 206 6.72 -11.53 15.96
C ILE A 206 5.33 -12.13 15.77
N TYR A 207 4.84 -12.83 16.78
CA TYR A 207 3.47 -13.33 16.80
C TYR A 207 2.64 -12.46 17.75
N PHE A 208 1.63 -11.77 17.22
CA PHE A 208 0.70 -11.00 18.01
C PHE A 208 -0.45 -11.93 18.46
N VAL A 209 -0.57 -12.10 19.77
CA VAL A 209 -1.64 -12.90 20.38
C VAL A 209 -2.58 -12.00 21.17
N LYS A 210 -3.88 -12.32 21.16
CA LYS A 210 -4.87 -11.60 21.95
C LYS A 210 -4.81 -12.06 23.40
N ASP A 211 -4.60 -11.14 24.32
CA ASP A 211 -4.52 -11.39 25.77
C ASP A 211 -5.82 -11.05 26.53
N THR A 212 -6.78 -10.42 25.88
CA THR A 212 -8.03 -9.99 26.52
C THR A 212 -9.24 -10.76 26.02
N LEU A 213 -10.21 -10.99 26.89
CA LEU A 213 -11.54 -11.47 26.52
C LEU A 213 -12.28 -10.33 25.79
N GLY A 214 -12.11 -10.25 24.46
CA GLY A 214 -12.87 -9.37 23.61
C GLY A 214 -14.35 -9.73 23.59
N LYS A 215 -15.19 -8.83 23.07
CA LYS A 215 -16.62 -9.09 22.83
C LYS A 215 -16.88 -9.08 21.32
N GLY A 216 -17.83 -9.94 20.89
CA GLY A 216 -18.24 -9.98 19.49
C GLY A 216 -17.15 -10.52 18.57
N TYR A 217 -16.77 -9.76 17.55
CA TYR A 217 -15.77 -10.18 16.53
C TYR A 217 -14.33 -10.24 17.04
N ASP A 218 -14.03 -9.57 18.17
CA ASP A 218 -12.69 -9.53 18.75
C ASP A 218 -12.45 -10.61 19.80
N TYR A 219 -13.36 -11.56 19.94
CA TYR A 219 -13.21 -12.64 20.90
C TYR A 219 -12.11 -13.63 20.45
N PRO A 220 -11.03 -13.81 21.21
CA PRO A 220 -10.02 -14.82 20.90
C PRO A 220 -10.62 -16.22 21.09
N GLN A 221 -10.29 -17.13 20.20
CA GLN A 221 -10.74 -18.52 20.25
C GLN A 221 -9.77 -19.44 21.00
N TYR A 222 -8.86 -18.85 21.80
CA TYR A 222 -7.84 -19.56 22.57
C TYR A 222 -7.60 -18.85 23.90
N ALA A 223 -6.96 -19.55 24.83
CA ALA A 223 -6.49 -18.99 26.09
C ALA A 223 -4.98 -19.16 26.21
N LEU A 224 -4.26 -18.10 26.64
CA LEU A 224 -2.80 -18.09 26.74
C LEU A 224 -2.25 -19.01 27.85
N ASN A 225 -3.12 -19.50 28.75
CA ASN A 225 -2.75 -20.40 29.83
C ASN A 225 -2.97 -21.88 29.49
N ASN A 226 -3.34 -22.20 28.28
CA ASN A 226 -3.40 -23.59 27.83
C ASN A 226 -1.98 -24.14 27.65
N ASN A 227 -1.70 -25.31 28.25
CA ASN A 227 -0.41 -25.99 28.18
C ASN A 227 -0.24 -26.84 26.89
N ASP A 228 -0.97 -26.52 25.82
CA ASP A 228 -0.89 -27.22 24.53
C ASP A 228 0.17 -26.65 23.58
#